data_9f6c0a22d526bf8cbb7b912087f5965d
#
_entry.id   9f6c0a22d526bf8cbb7b912087f5965d
#
_cell.length_a   1.000
_cell.length_b   1.000
_cell.length_c   1.000
_cell.angle_alpha   90.00
_cell.angle_beta   90.00
_cell.angle_gamma   90.00
#
_symmetry.space_group_name_H-M   'P 1'
#
loop_
_entity.id
_entity.type
_entity.pdbx_description
1 polymer ?
#
loop_
_entity_poly.entity_id
_entity_poly.type
_entity_poly.pdbx_seq_one_letter_code
_entity_poly.pdbx_strand_id
1 'polypeptide(L)'
;MKLTVVGGGSTYTPELIDGFARLRDTLPVEELVLVDPAADRLELVGGLARRIFARQGHGGRVVTTSDLDAAVDGADAVLLQLRVGGQAARQQDETWPLECGCVGQETTGAGGLAKALRTVPVVLDIAERVRRANPDAWIIDFTNPVGIVTRALLQAGHRAVGLCNVAIGLQRKFAALLGVAPADVHLDHVGLNHLTWETAVRLGGPEGEDVLPRLLAGHGDAVAADLRLPRPLLDRLGVVPSYYLRYYYAHDEVVDELRTKPSRAAEVAEMERQLLGMYGDPALDEKPELLARRGGAYYSEAAVDLAAALLDGSGSPYQVVNTRNRGTLPFLPDDAVVEVPAAVGAKGASPLPVAPVDPLYAGLMAHVTAYEDLALDAALRGGRERVFRALLAHPLVGQYAYAEQLTDRLIAHNREHLAWA
;
A
#
# COMPACT_ATOMS: atom_id res chain seq x y z
N MET A 1 -22.71 -7.86 8.00
CA MET A 1 -21.43 -7.44 8.63
C MET A 1 -21.26 -5.93 8.58
N LYS A 2 -20.50 -5.37 9.53
CA LYS A 2 -20.16 -3.95 9.59
C LYS A 2 -18.70 -3.72 9.22
N LEU A 3 -18.44 -2.89 8.22
CA LEU A 3 -17.10 -2.46 7.84
C LEU A 3 -16.91 -0.97 8.14
N THR A 4 -15.73 -0.60 8.61
CA THR A 4 -15.35 0.80 8.84
C THR A 4 -14.14 1.18 7.99
N VAL A 5 -14.21 2.30 7.28
CA VAL A 5 -13.10 2.85 6.48
C VAL A 5 -12.59 4.11 7.17
N VAL A 6 -11.40 4.05 7.74
CA VAL A 6 -10.71 5.20 8.33
C VAL A 6 -9.92 5.92 7.23
N GLY A 7 -10.13 7.22 7.10
CA GLY A 7 -9.75 8.00 5.93
C GLY A 7 -10.85 7.97 4.86
N GLY A 8 -12.10 7.78 5.28
CA GLY A 8 -13.28 7.65 4.42
C GLY A 8 -13.58 8.86 3.55
N GLY A 9 -13.06 10.05 3.89
CA GLY A 9 -13.10 11.26 3.06
C GLY A 9 -12.08 11.30 1.91
N SER A 10 -11.30 10.22 1.72
CA SER A 10 -10.37 10.12 0.60
C SER A 10 -11.12 10.13 -0.74
N THR A 11 -10.58 10.86 -1.74
CA THR A 11 -11.09 10.79 -3.11
C THR A 11 -10.95 9.40 -3.74
N TYR A 12 -10.22 8.50 -3.10
CA TYR A 12 -10.09 7.10 -3.52
C TYR A 12 -11.24 6.21 -3.04
N THR A 13 -11.95 6.61 -1.99
CA THR A 13 -13.04 5.82 -1.38
C THR A 13 -14.09 5.33 -2.38
N PRO A 14 -14.53 6.09 -3.40
CA PRO A 14 -15.48 5.58 -4.39
C PRO A 14 -15.02 4.34 -5.16
N GLU A 15 -13.72 4.10 -5.30
CA GLU A 15 -13.19 2.84 -5.85
C GLU A 15 -13.53 1.64 -4.94
N LEU A 16 -13.32 1.79 -3.63
CA LEU A 16 -13.70 0.75 -2.65
C LEU A 16 -15.22 0.52 -2.64
N ILE A 17 -16.00 1.61 -2.67
CA ILE A 17 -17.46 1.54 -2.70
C ILE A 17 -17.99 0.77 -3.91
N ASP A 18 -17.45 1.06 -5.09
CA ASP A 18 -17.79 0.35 -6.32
C ASP A 18 -17.45 -1.15 -6.20
N GLY A 19 -16.29 -1.48 -5.63
CA GLY A 19 -15.89 -2.86 -5.36
C GLY A 19 -16.85 -3.58 -4.43
N PHE A 20 -17.19 -2.98 -3.27
CA PHE A 20 -18.17 -3.56 -2.33
C PHE A 20 -19.53 -3.77 -2.98
N ALA A 21 -19.99 -2.83 -3.81
CA ALA A 21 -21.27 -2.95 -4.48
C ALA A 21 -21.27 -4.05 -5.55
N ARG A 22 -20.23 -4.15 -6.38
CA ARG A 22 -20.10 -5.18 -7.43
C ARG A 22 -19.92 -6.59 -6.85
N LEU A 23 -19.20 -6.71 -5.75
CA LEU A 23 -18.81 -7.98 -5.13
C LEU A 23 -19.64 -8.30 -3.88
N ARG A 24 -20.87 -7.76 -3.79
CA ARG A 24 -21.75 -7.93 -2.63
C ARG A 24 -22.08 -9.38 -2.28
N ASP A 25 -22.05 -10.29 -3.27
CA ASP A 25 -22.30 -11.70 -3.05
C ASP A 25 -21.08 -12.39 -2.41
N THR A 26 -19.88 -11.85 -2.61
CA THR A 26 -18.62 -12.30 -1.99
C THR A 26 -18.46 -11.70 -0.59
N LEU A 27 -18.82 -10.43 -0.40
CA LEU A 27 -18.71 -9.71 0.86
C LEU A 27 -20.01 -8.94 1.15
N PRO A 28 -20.98 -9.56 1.85
CA PRO A 28 -22.30 -8.96 2.11
C PRO A 28 -22.22 -7.91 3.23
N VAL A 29 -21.91 -6.67 2.86
CA VAL A 29 -21.80 -5.53 3.78
C VAL A 29 -23.19 -5.00 4.12
N GLU A 30 -23.62 -5.07 5.39
CA GLU A 30 -24.87 -4.51 5.88
C GLU A 30 -24.73 -3.05 6.29
N GLU A 31 -23.58 -2.71 6.88
CA GLU A 31 -23.26 -1.35 7.26
C GLU A 31 -21.82 -0.99 6.89
N LEU A 32 -21.66 0.06 6.11
CA LEU A 32 -20.37 0.66 5.78
C LEU A 32 -20.25 2.02 6.44
N VAL A 33 -19.31 2.17 7.37
CA VAL A 33 -19.04 3.43 8.04
C VAL A 33 -17.80 4.10 7.44
N LEU A 34 -17.97 5.31 6.93
CA LEU A 34 -16.86 6.15 6.47
C LEU A 34 -16.52 7.15 7.58
N VAL A 35 -15.31 7.09 8.11
CA VAL A 35 -14.85 8.02 9.15
C VAL A 35 -13.66 8.84 8.68
N ASP A 36 -13.75 10.17 8.87
CA ASP A 36 -12.70 11.12 8.49
C ASP A 36 -12.87 12.42 9.29
N PRO A 37 -11.79 13.08 9.75
CA PRO A 37 -11.90 14.37 10.41
C PRO A 37 -12.32 15.51 9.48
N ALA A 38 -12.15 15.36 8.14
CA ALA A 38 -12.55 16.36 7.14
C ALA A 38 -14.02 16.19 6.75
N ALA A 39 -14.92 16.85 7.51
CA ALA A 39 -16.36 16.70 7.38
C ALA A 39 -16.90 17.10 5.98
N ASP A 40 -16.34 18.13 5.38
CA ASP A 40 -16.66 18.60 4.02
C ASP A 40 -16.36 17.53 2.96
N ARG A 41 -15.19 16.91 3.03
CA ARG A 41 -14.83 15.81 2.15
C ARG A 41 -15.72 14.59 2.39
N LEU A 42 -15.99 14.30 3.66
CA LEU A 42 -16.81 13.15 4.05
C LEU A 42 -18.26 13.28 3.55
N GLU A 43 -18.81 14.49 3.50
CA GLU A 43 -20.12 14.75 2.92
C GLU A 43 -20.16 14.42 1.43
N LEU A 44 -19.20 14.92 0.66
CA LEU A 44 -19.12 14.70 -0.80
C LEU A 44 -18.93 13.22 -1.12
N VAL A 45 -17.95 12.57 -0.48
CA VAL A 45 -17.62 11.17 -0.72
C VAL A 45 -18.76 10.26 -0.26
N GLY A 46 -19.32 10.51 0.93
CA GLY A 46 -20.45 9.75 1.46
C GLY A 46 -21.71 9.88 0.62
N GLY A 47 -21.97 11.09 0.08
CA GLY A 47 -23.05 11.33 -0.87
C GLY A 47 -22.94 10.46 -2.12
N LEU A 48 -21.76 10.46 -2.75
CA LEU A 48 -21.48 9.60 -3.91
C LEU A 48 -21.56 8.11 -3.55
N ALA A 49 -21.02 7.72 -2.38
CA ALA A 49 -21.07 6.32 -1.94
C ALA A 49 -22.51 5.78 -1.85
N ARG A 50 -23.42 6.56 -1.29
CA ARG A 50 -24.85 6.20 -1.22
C ARG A 50 -25.47 6.08 -2.61
N ARG A 51 -25.13 6.97 -3.55
CA ARG A 51 -25.63 6.93 -4.94
C ARG A 51 -25.09 5.69 -5.68
N ILE A 52 -23.82 5.34 -5.52
CA ILE A 52 -23.25 4.12 -6.11
C ILE A 52 -23.96 2.86 -5.57
N PHE A 53 -24.15 2.76 -4.24
CA PHE A 53 -24.88 1.64 -3.65
C PHE A 53 -26.32 1.55 -4.19
N ALA A 54 -27.05 2.67 -4.24
CA ALA A 54 -28.40 2.72 -4.78
C ALA A 54 -28.46 2.29 -6.25
N ARG A 55 -27.57 2.82 -7.12
CA ARG A 55 -27.49 2.47 -8.53
C ARG A 55 -27.26 0.97 -8.76
N GLN A 56 -26.34 0.38 -7.97
CA GLN A 56 -25.99 -1.04 -8.10
C GLN A 56 -26.93 -1.96 -7.31
N GLY A 57 -27.99 -1.43 -6.69
CA GLY A 57 -28.96 -2.23 -5.93
C GLY A 57 -28.36 -2.88 -4.67
N HIS A 58 -27.35 -2.26 -4.06
CA HIS A 58 -26.75 -2.74 -2.82
C HIS A 58 -27.61 -2.38 -1.62
N GLY A 59 -28.00 -3.37 -0.81
CA GLY A 59 -28.92 -3.19 0.32
C GLY A 59 -28.28 -2.62 1.59
N GLY A 60 -26.96 -2.54 1.64
CA GLY A 60 -26.20 -2.06 2.80
C GLY A 60 -26.34 -0.55 3.01
N ARG A 61 -26.25 -0.13 4.28
CA ARG A 61 -26.32 1.27 4.69
C ARG A 61 -24.93 1.92 4.68
N VAL A 62 -24.81 3.12 4.10
CA VAL A 62 -23.59 3.95 4.18
C VAL A 62 -23.79 5.05 5.22
N VAL A 63 -22.97 5.01 6.27
CA VAL A 63 -22.93 5.99 7.37
C VAL A 63 -21.65 6.82 7.27
N THR A 64 -21.73 8.10 7.58
CA THR A 64 -20.58 9.00 7.65
C THR A 64 -20.48 9.61 9.04
N THR A 65 -19.28 9.67 9.61
CA THR A 65 -19.05 10.28 10.93
C THR A 65 -17.62 10.79 11.06
N SER A 66 -17.40 11.81 11.88
CA SER A 66 -16.06 12.22 12.32
C SER A 66 -15.67 11.60 13.68
N ASP A 67 -16.57 10.87 14.31
CA ASP A 67 -16.33 10.17 15.58
C ASP A 67 -15.79 8.77 15.31
N LEU A 68 -14.50 8.58 15.59
CA LEU A 68 -13.84 7.29 15.38
C LEU A 68 -14.37 6.20 16.32
N ASP A 69 -14.65 6.53 17.59
CA ASP A 69 -15.11 5.52 18.56
C ASP A 69 -16.48 4.98 18.15
N ALA A 70 -17.38 5.86 17.73
CA ALA A 70 -18.69 5.46 17.19
C ALA A 70 -18.56 4.67 15.87
N ALA A 71 -17.57 4.98 15.05
CA ALA A 71 -17.34 4.30 13.79
C ALA A 71 -16.87 2.86 13.97
N VAL A 72 -15.95 2.61 14.92
CA VAL A 72 -15.34 1.29 15.13
C VAL A 72 -16.13 0.39 16.07
N ASP A 73 -17.11 0.93 16.78
CA ASP A 73 -17.99 0.14 17.66
C ASP A 73 -18.75 -0.93 16.86
N GLY A 74 -18.56 -2.21 17.22
CA GLY A 74 -19.16 -3.35 16.54
C GLY A 74 -18.68 -3.59 15.10
N ALA A 75 -17.58 -2.98 14.67
CA ALA A 75 -17.00 -3.26 13.35
C ALA A 75 -16.38 -4.67 13.29
N ASP A 76 -16.70 -5.44 12.24
CA ASP A 76 -16.08 -6.74 11.96
C ASP A 76 -14.68 -6.58 11.36
N ALA A 77 -14.50 -5.55 10.51
CA ALA A 77 -13.19 -5.14 10.02
C ALA A 77 -13.09 -3.62 9.84
N VAL A 78 -11.86 -3.13 9.98
CA VAL A 78 -11.48 -1.73 9.81
C VAL A 78 -10.42 -1.61 8.72
N LEU A 79 -10.73 -0.89 7.66
CA LEU A 79 -9.85 -0.60 6.55
C LEU A 79 -9.15 0.73 6.80
N LEU A 80 -7.82 0.73 6.80
CA LEU A 80 -7.01 1.94 7.00
C LEU A 80 -6.50 2.46 5.66
N GLN A 81 -6.92 3.67 5.27
CA GLN A 81 -6.47 4.34 4.04
C GLN A 81 -6.15 5.83 4.26
N LEU A 82 -5.56 6.13 5.39
CA LEU A 82 -5.31 7.51 5.78
C LEU A 82 -4.02 8.10 5.20
N ARG A 83 -3.99 9.43 5.16
CA ARG A 83 -2.81 10.21 4.78
C ARG A 83 -2.64 11.36 5.76
N VAL A 84 -1.81 11.15 6.78
CA VAL A 84 -1.47 12.18 7.77
C VAL A 84 -0.70 13.31 7.08
N GLY A 85 -1.17 14.56 7.27
CA GLY A 85 -0.63 15.75 6.60
C GLY A 85 -1.13 15.99 5.17
N GLY A 86 -2.00 15.12 4.63
CA GLY A 86 -2.64 15.31 3.33
C GLY A 86 -1.66 15.36 2.14
N GLN A 87 -2.09 15.99 1.04
CA GLN A 87 -1.25 16.17 -0.15
C GLN A 87 -0.14 17.21 0.07
N ALA A 88 -0.30 18.14 1.01
CA ALA A 88 0.73 19.13 1.33
C ALA A 88 1.99 18.46 1.90
N ALA A 89 1.84 17.59 2.89
CA ALA A 89 2.97 16.82 3.42
C ALA A 89 3.57 15.88 2.37
N ARG A 90 2.74 15.23 1.54
CA ARG A 90 3.21 14.42 0.42
C ARG A 90 4.06 15.23 -0.56
N GLN A 91 3.63 16.45 -0.90
CA GLN A 91 4.39 17.36 -1.77
C GLN A 91 5.79 17.60 -1.22
N GLN A 92 5.88 17.83 0.08
CA GLN A 92 7.17 17.99 0.76
C GLN A 92 7.99 16.69 0.67
N ASP A 93 7.42 15.54 1.01
CA ASP A 93 8.11 14.24 0.95
C ASP A 93 8.70 13.92 -0.44
N GLU A 94 8.04 14.39 -1.51
CA GLU A 94 8.48 14.18 -2.89
C GLU A 94 9.49 15.22 -3.40
N THR A 95 9.66 16.36 -2.72
CA THR A 95 10.47 17.48 -3.25
C THR A 95 11.75 17.75 -2.48
N TRP A 96 11.71 17.88 -1.14
CA TRP A 96 12.92 18.26 -0.40
C TRP A 96 14.07 17.22 -0.45
N PRO A 97 13.85 15.90 -0.62
CA PRO A 97 14.98 14.98 -0.77
C PRO A 97 15.79 15.22 -2.05
N LEU A 98 15.15 15.73 -3.12
CA LEU A 98 15.81 16.06 -4.39
C LEU A 98 16.87 17.14 -4.26
N GLU A 99 16.72 18.06 -3.30
CA GLU A 99 17.70 19.11 -3.03
C GLU A 99 19.01 18.56 -2.48
N CYS A 100 18.96 17.37 -1.84
CA CYS A 100 20.13 16.64 -1.36
C CYS A 100 20.61 15.55 -2.37
N GLY A 101 20.08 15.52 -3.59
CA GLY A 101 20.44 14.50 -4.59
C GLY A 101 19.86 13.12 -4.32
N CYS A 102 18.88 13.02 -3.44
CA CYS A 102 18.20 11.76 -3.12
C CYS A 102 16.82 11.67 -3.78
N VAL A 103 16.33 10.46 -3.96
CA VAL A 103 15.00 10.21 -4.54
C VAL A 103 13.91 10.90 -3.70
N GLY A 104 13.08 11.69 -4.35
CA GLY A 104 11.87 12.30 -3.79
C GLY A 104 10.65 11.40 -4.06
N GLN A 105 10.26 10.61 -3.07
CA GLN A 105 9.16 9.66 -3.16
C GLN A 105 8.47 9.47 -1.79
N GLU A 106 7.13 9.38 -1.78
CA GLU A 106 6.35 9.40 -0.54
C GLU A 106 6.38 8.10 0.30
N THR A 107 6.87 6.98 -0.26
CA THR A 107 6.79 5.66 0.40
C THR A 107 8.14 4.97 0.53
N THR A 108 9.19 5.51 -0.07
CA THR A 108 10.56 4.99 0.04
C THR A 108 11.55 6.14 0.23
N GLY A 109 12.79 5.84 0.64
CA GLY A 109 13.78 6.87 0.92
C GLY A 109 13.41 7.79 2.08
N ALA A 110 13.91 9.01 2.04
CA ALA A 110 13.70 10.00 3.08
C ALA A 110 12.23 10.45 3.21
N GLY A 111 11.51 10.57 2.09
CA GLY A 111 10.08 10.88 2.11
C GLY A 111 9.24 9.76 2.72
N GLY A 112 9.61 8.49 2.46
CA GLY A 112 8.97 7.33 3.09
C GLY A 112 9.17 7.32 4.61
N LEU A 113 10.38 7.65 5.09
CA LEU A 113 10.63 7.81 6.53
C LEU A 113 9.79 8.93 7.14
N ALA A 114 9.76 10.10 6.51
CA ALA A 114 8.96 11.24 6.98
C ALA A 114 7.48 10.86 7.13
N LYS A 115 6.94 10.17 6.14
CA LYS A 115 5.57 9.66 6.17
C LYS A 115 5.35 8.63 7.28
N ALA A 116 6.29 7.69 7.48
CA ALA A 116 6.21 6.72 8.57
C ALA A 116 6.17 7.38 9.95
N LEU A 117 7.04 8.38 10.20
CA LEU A 117 7.10 9.12 11.45
C LEU A 117 5.77 9.82 11.80
N ARG A 118 5.05 10.34 10.80
CA ARG A 118 3.73 10.97 10.99
C ARG A 118 2.60 9.95 11.15
N THR A 119 2.70 8.83 10.45
CA THR A 119 1.58 7.90 10.25
C THR A 119 1.51 6.83 11.33
N VAL A 120 2.65 6.26 11.71
CA VAL A 120 2.69 5.14 12.67
C VAL A 120 2.03 5.45 14.01
N PRO A 121 2.31 6.60 14.68
CA PRO A 121 1.66 6.92 15.94
C PRO A 121 0.14 7.04 15.82
N VAL A 122 -0.35 7.65 14.73
CA VAL A 122 -1.79 7.84 14.48
C VAL A 122 -2.48 6.49 14.23
N VAL A 123 -1.86 5.62 13.42
CA VAL A 123 -2.40 4.30 13.13
C VAL A 123 -2.46 3.42 14.38
N LEU A 124 -1.44 3.49 15.24
CA LEU A 124 -1.45 2.74 16.50
C LEU A 124 -2.52 3.23 17.48
N ASP A 125 -2.78 4.54 17.56
CA ASP A 125 -3.90 5.07 18.36
C ASP A 125 -5.25 4.54 17.82
N ILE A 126 -5.45 4.60 16.51
CA ILE A 126 -6.65 4.05 15.86
C ILE A 126 -6.80 2.55 16.17
N ALA A 127 -5.74 1.78 15.99
CA ALA A 127 -5.75 0.34 16.22
C ALA A 127 -6.06 -0.02 17.69
N GLU A 128 -5.56 0.76 18.63
CA GLU A 128 -5.85 0.59 20.04
C GLU A 128 -7.33 0.88 20.36
N ARG A 129 -7.93 1.86 19.69
CA ARG A 129 -9.37 2.16 19.82
C ARG A 129 -10.21 1.04 19.20
N VAL A 130 -9.80 0.51 18.03
CA VAL A 130 -10.42 -0.69 17.44
C VAL A 130 -10.39 -1.86 18.42
N ARG A 131 -9.23 -2.17 19.00
CA ARG A 131 -9.07 -3.29 19.95
C ARG A 131 -9.94 -3.15 21.18
N ARG A 132 -10.13 -1.91 21.68
CA ARG A 132 -11.02 -1.64 22.83
C ARG A 132 -12.49 -1.82 22.47
N ALA A 133 -12.90 -1.42 21.28
CA ALA A 133 -14.27 -1.56 20.81
C ALA A 133 -14.62 -3.00 20.42
N ASN A 134 -13.75 -3.68 19.68
CA ASN A 134 -13.89 -5.07 19.28
C ASN A 134 -12.52 -5.73 19.13
N PRO A 135 -12.04 -6.53 20.11
CA PRO A 135 -10.73 -7.18 20.04
C PRO A 135 -10.61 -8.22 18.92
N ASP A 136 -11.72 -8.70 18.37
CA ASP A 136 -11.77 -9.68 17.28
C ASP A 136 -11.79 -9.04 15.89
N ALA A 137 -12.00 -7.73 15.80
CA ALA A 137 -12.00 -7.02 14.52
C ALA A 137 -10.66 -7.14 13.77
N TRP A 138 -10.74 -7.32 12.48
CA TRP A 138 -9.57 -7.30 11.61
C TRP A 138 -9.23 -5.87 11.20
N ILE A 139 -7.93 -5.57 11.13
CA ILE A 139 -7.40 -4.34 10.51
C ILE A 139 -6.80 -4.72 9.15
N ILE A 140 -7.36 -4.15 8.09
CA ILE A 140 -6.84 -4.27 6.72
C ILE A 140 -6.13 -2.95 6.39
N ASP A 141 -4.80 -3.01 6.28
CA ASP A 141 -3.98 -1.80 6.16
C ASP A 141 -3.58 -1.51 4.71
N PHE A 142 -4.05 -0.38 4.17
CA PHE A 142 -3.63 0.22 2.90
C PHE A 142 -2.79 1.48 3.12
N THR A 143 -2.50 1.82 4.36
CA THR A 143 -1.85 3.07 4.72
C THR A 143 -0.36 2.98 4.50
N ASN A 144 0.14 3.72 3.54
CA ASN A 144 1.57 3.75 3.24
C ASN A 144 2.39 4.50 4.32
N PRO A 145 3.64 4.04 4.55
CA PRO A 145 4.32 2.88 3.98
C PRO A 145 3.79 1.57 4.57
N VAL A 146 3.10 0.76 3.75
CA VAL A 146 2.36 -0.43 4.24
C VAL A 146 3.25 -1.39 5.01
N GLY A 147 4.50 -1.64 4.58
CA GLY A 147 5.43 -2.54 5.28
C GLY A 147 5.69 -2.09 6.72
N ILE A 148 6.06 -0.81 6.94
CA ILE A 148 6.36 -0.26 8.26
C ILE A 148 5.08 -0.16 9.11
N VAL A 149 3.97 0.29 8.53
CA VAL A 149 2.68 0.41 9.24
C VAL A 149 2.16 -0.95 9.67
N THR A 150 2.14 -1.94 8.79
CA THR A 150 1.75 -3.32 9.11
C THR A 150 2.67 -3.91 10.18
N ARG A 151 3.99 -3.65 10.11
CA ARG A 151 4.94 -4.09 11.14
C ARG A 151 4.60 -3.49 12.51
N ALA A 152 4.31 -2.19 12.56
CA ALA A 152 3.89 -1.52 13.79
C ALA A 152 2.63 -2.16 14.40
N LEU A 153 1.60 -2.38 13.59
CA LEU A 153 0.35 -3.03 14.01
C LEU A 153 0.59 -4.44 14.57
N LEU A 154 1.35 -5.26 13.85
CA LEU A 154 1.63 -6.64 14.26
C LEU A 154 2.51 -6.70 15.51
N GLN A 155 3.54 -5.84 15.65
CA GLN A 155 4.38 -5.77 16.85
C GLN A 155 3.58 -5.33 18.08
N ALA A 156 2.61 -4.42 17.92
CA ALA A 156 1.68 -4.02 18.97
C ALA A 156 0.60 -5.07 19.30
N GLY A 157 0.59 -6.22 18.60
CA GLY A 157 -0.31 -7.34 18.85
C GLY A 157 -1.70 -7.18 18.27
N HIS A 158 -1.90 -6.30 17.31
CA HIS A 158 -3.19 -6.16 16.62
C HIS A 158 -3.40 -7.26 15.57
N ARG A 159 -4.65 -7.60 15.30
CA ARG A 159 -5.06 -8.49 14.21
C ARG A 159 -5.04 -7.68 12.91
N ALA A 160 -3.95 -7.74 12.18
CA ALA A 160 -3.75 -6.92 10.99
C ALA A 160 -3.16 -7.70 9.82
N VAL A 161 -3.52 -7.28 8.61
CA VAL A 161 -2.92 -7.72 7.34
C VAL A 161 -2.75 -6.48 6.47
N GLY A 162 -1.55 -6.29 5.89
CA GLY A 162 -1.30 -5.21 4.94
C GLY A 162 -1.57 -5.63 3.51
N LEU A 163 -2.06 -4.70 2.69
CA LEU A 163 -2.40 -4.95 1.30
C LEU A 163 -1.80 -3.89 0.38
N CYS A 164 -1.19 -4.35 -0.72
CA CYS A 164 -0.71 -3.52 -1.81
C CYS A 164 -1.32 -3.98 -3.14
N ASN A 165 -1.47 -3.07 -4.08
CA ASN A 165 -2.04 -3.39 -5.39
C ASN A 165 -1.00 -3.76 -6.46
N VAL A 166 0.28 -3.82 -6.12
CA VAL A 166 1.35 -4.15 -7.08
C VAL A 166 1.15 -5.55 -7.65
N ALA A 167 0.98 -6.55 -6.80
CA ALA A 167 0.82 -7.93 -7.23
C ALA A 167 -0.41 -8.15 -8.12
N ILE A 168 -1.60 -7.66 -7.69
CA ILE A 168 -2.82 -7.79 -8.50
C ILE A 168 -2.72 -7.01 -9.83
N GLY A 169 -2.04 -5.86 -9.81
CA GLY A 169 -1.77 -5.09 -11.03
C GLY A 169 -0.90 -5.85 -12.02
N LEU A 170 0.17 -6.49 -11.56
CA LEU A 170 1.04 -7.33 -12.40
C LEU A 170 0.32 -8.58 -12.89
N GLN A 171 -0.45 -9.25 -12.03
CA GLN A 171 -1.27 -10.42 -12.40
C GLN A 171 -2.18 -10.08 -13.58
N ARG A 172 -2.95 -9.00 -13.47
CA ARG A 172 -3.89 -8.59 -14.53
C ARG A 172 -3.18 -8.17 -15.81
N LYS A 173 -2.04 -7.50 -15.68
CA LYS A 173 -1.21 -7.14 -16.83
C LYS A 173 -0.67 -8.37 -17.55
N PHE A 174 -0.12 -9.32 -16.82
CA PHE A 174 0.40 -10.55 -17.43
C PHE A 174 -0.70 -11.39 -18.04
N ALA A 175 -1.86 -11.47 -17.40
CA ALA A 175 -3.04 -12.12 -17.97
C ALA A 175 -3.44 -11.51 -19.33
N ALA A 176 -3.48 -10.18 -19.40
CA ALA A 176 -3.79 -9.46 -20.64
C ALA A 176 -2.72 -9.71 -21.74
N LEU A 177 -1.43 -9.68 -21.39
CA LEU A 177 -0.35 -9.95 -22.34
C LEU A 177 -0.35 -11.41 -22.85
N LEU A 178 -0.74 -12.34 -21.98
CA LEU A 178 -0.81 -13.77 -22.32
C LEU A 178 -2.14 -14.18 -22.97
N GLY A 179 -3.16 -13.31 -22.94
CA GLY A 179 -4.48 -13.59 -23.48
C GLY A 179 -5.27 -14.63 -22.67
N VAL A 180 -5.08 -14.65 -21.34
CA VAL A 180 -5.74 -15.59 -20.41
C VAL A 180 -6.57 -14.84 -19.37
N ALA A 181 -7.42 -15.54 -18.60
CA ALA A 181 -8.14 -14.92 -17.50
C ALA A 181 -7.18 -14.61 -16.33
N PRO A 182 -7.37 -13.49 -15.59
CA PRO A 182 -6.53 -13.17 -14.44
C PRO A 182 -6.47 -14.28 -13.38
N ALA A 183 -7.56 -15.00 -13.17
CA ALA A 183 -7.64 -16.11 -12.22
C ALA A 183 -6.72 -17.30 -12.58
N ASP A 184 -6.32 -17.41 -13.86
CA ASP A 184 -5.41 -18.47 -14.31
C ASP A 184 -3.93 -18.13 -14.06
N VAL A 185 -3.63 -16.87 -13.69
CA VAL A 185 -2.26 -16.39 -13.46
C VAL A 185 -1.94 -16.38 -11.98
N HIS A 186 -0.91 -17.11 -11.59
CA HIS A 186 -0.34 -17.11 -10.24
C HIS A 186 1.08 -16.54 -10.29
N LEU A 187 1.42 -15.73 -9.30
CA LEU A 187 2.71 -15.05 -9.21
C LEU A 187 3.56 -15.67 -8.09
N ASP A 188 4.79 -16.07 -8.39
CA ASP A 188 5.79 -16.32 -7.35
C ASP A 188 6.33 -14.96 -6.90
N HIS A 189 5.52 -14.23 -6.13
CA HIS A 189 5.79 -12.88 -5.64
C HIS A 189 6.63 -12.92 -4.38
N VAL A 190 7.71 -12.18 -4.32
CA VAL A 190 8.60 -12.20 -3.15
C VAL A 190 9.22 -10.84 -2.88
N GLY A 191 9.25 -10.44 -1.62
CA GLY A 191 9.95 -9.23 -1.18
C GLY A 191 9.35 -8.54 0.03
N LEU A 192 9.53 -7.22 0.07
CA LEU A 192 8.94 -6.30 1.02
C LEU A 192 8.00 -5.35 0.27
N ASN A 193 7.10 -4.68 0.97
CA ASN A 193 6.22 -3.71 0.31
C ASN A 193 7.01 -2.70 -0.54
N HIS A 194 6.66 -2.54 -1.80
CA HIS A 194 7.34 -1.71 -2.80
C HIS A 194 8.80 -2.16 -3.12
N LEU A 195 9.20 -3.34 -2.70
CA LEU A 195 10.51 -3.92 -2.97
C LEU A 195 10.35 -5.41 -3.28
N THR A 196 9.65 -5.73 -4.37
CA THR A 196 9.24 -7.08 -4.74
C THR A 196 9.68 -7.48 -6.13
N TRP A 197 9.77 -8.78 -6.34
CA TRP A 197 10.07 -9.41 -7.62
C TRP A 197 9.10 -10.55 -7.89
N GLU A 198 8.65 -10.66 -9.14
CA GLU A 198 7.98 -11.85 -9.66
C GLU A 198 9.06 -12.81 -10.15
N THR A 199 9.31 -13.86 -9.41
CA THR A 199 10.35 -14.85 -9.72
C THR A 199 9.87 -15.94 -10.65
N ALA A 200 8.54 -16.14 -10.73
CA ALA A 200 7.86 -16.93 -11.75
C ALA A 200 6.45 -16.38 -12.00
N VAL A 201 5.92 -16.68 -13.17
CA VAL A 201 4.53 -16.45 -13.56
C VAL A 201 3.94 -17.79 -14.00
N ARG A 202 2.99 -18.30 -13.23
CA ARG A 202 2.46 -19.65 -13.45
C ARG A 202 1.08 -19.64 -14.07
N LEU A 203 0.84 -20.57 -14.98
CA LEU A 203 -0.49 -20.83 -15.54
C LEU A 203 -1.01 -22.19 -15.07
N GLY A 204 -2.29 -22.25 -14.72
CA GLY A 204 -2.92 -23.48 -14.26
C GLY A 204 -2.76 -23.78 -12.78
N GLY A 205 -2.54 -22.76 -11.96
CA GLY A 205 -2.44 -22.87 -10.51
C GLY A 205 -1.03 -22.63 -9.98
N PRO A 206 -0.83 -22.70 -8.63
CA PRO A 206 0.46 -22.43 -8.00
C PRO A 206 1.58 -23.38 -8.43
N GLU A 207 1.24 -24.62 -8.79
CA GLU A 207 2.16 -25.64 -9.30
C GLU A 207 2.16 -25.72 -10.83
N GLY A 208 1.53 -24.76 -11.51
CA GLY A 208 1.41 -24.73 -12.96
C GLY A 208 2.72 -24.41 -13.70
N GLU A 209 2.66 -24.41 -15.02
CA GLU A 209 3.79 -24.08 -15.89
C GLU A 209 4.32 -22.67 -15.60
N ASP A 210 5.61 -22.52 -15.37
CA ASP A 210 6.25 -21.19 -15.33
C ASP A 210 6.41 -20.64 -16.74
N VAL A 211 5.64 -19.60 -17.04
CA VAL A 211 5.62 -18.92 -18.33
C VAL A 211 6.40 -17.60 -18.34
N LEU A 212 7.07 -17.23 -17.23
CA LEU A 212 7.84 -15.99 -17.15
C LEU A 212 8.89 -15.88 -18.26
N PRO A 213 9.69 -16.91 -18.58
CA PRO A 213 10.65 -16.81 -19.68
C PRO A 213 9.99 -16.50 -21.03
N ARG A 214 8.83 -17.13 -21.31
CA ARG A 214 8.04 -16.90 -22.53
C ARG A 214 7.43 -15.49 -22.54
N LEU A 215 6.91 -15.01 -21.40
CA LEU A 215 6.39 -13.67 -21.23
C LEU A 215 7.47 -12.61 -21.54
N LEU A 216 8.66 -12.77 -20.97
CA LEU A 216 9.77 -11.84 -21.20
C LEU A 216 10.27 -11.90 -22.66
N ALA A 217 10.34 -13.06 -23.27
CA ALA A 217 10.74 -13.19 -24.67
C ALA A 217 9.76 -12.51 -25.63
N GLY A 218 8.44 -12.65 -25.39
CA GLY A 218 7.40 -12.11 -26.27
C GLY A 218 6.98 -10.68 -25.96
N HIS A 219 7.01 -10.27 -24.69
CA HIS A 219 6.40 -9.02 -24.20
C HIS A 219 7.35 -8.17 -23.34
N GLY A 220 8.62 -8.53 -23.25
CA GLY A 220 9.58 -7.89 -22.34
C GLY A 220 9.76 -6.40 -22.60
N ASP A 221 9.62 -5.90 -23.84
CA ASP A 221 9.68 -4.47 -24.14
C ASP A 221 8.50 -3.71 -23.53
N ALA A 222 7.29 -4.28 -23.58
CA ALA A 222 6.11 -3.71 -22.97
C ALA A 222 6.23 -3.71 -21.44
N VAL A 223 6.76 -4.79 -20.85
CA VAL A 223 7.03 -4.88 -19.42
C VAL A 223 8.06 -3.85 -18.98
N ALA A 224 9.19 -3.75 -19.68
CA ALA A 224 10.27 -2.81 -19.40
C ALA A 224 9.77 -1.34 -19.46
N ALA A 225 8.99 -1.00 -20.48
CA ALA A 225 8.42 0.33 -20.67
C ALA A 225 7.48 0.70 -19.50
N ASP A 226 6.65 -0.23 -19.03
CA ASP A 226 5.75 -0.03 -17.92
C ASP A 226 6.47 0.19 -16.59
N LEU A 227 7.52 -0.60 -16.36
CA LEU A 227 8.38 -0.49 -15.19
C LEU A 227 9.29 0.75 -15.25
N ARG A 228 9.42 1.39 -16.42
CA ARG A 228 10.40 2.44 -16.72
C ARG A 228 11.82 2.00 -16.38
N LEU A 229 12.15 0.78 -16.75
CA LEU A 229 13.48 0.19 -16.61
C LEU A 229 14.04 -0.19 -17.99
N PRO A 230 15.36 -0.15 -18.18
CA PRO A 230 15.97 -0.58 -19.44
C PRO A 230 15.69 -2.06 -19.72
N ARG A 231 15.26 -2.39 -20.93
CA ARG A 231 15.04 -3.79 -21.35
C ARG A 231 16.26 -4.70 -21.09
N PRO A 232 17.51 -4.30 -21.37
CA PRO A 232 18.69 -5.13 -21.08
C PRO A 232 18.86 -5.46 -19.58
N LEU A 233 18.39 -4.60 -18.68
CA LEU A 233 18.38 -4.91 -17.25
C LEU A 233 17.40 -6.04 -16.95
N LEU A 234 16.17 -5.93 -17.47
CA LEU A 234 15.13 -6.94 -17.28
C LEU A 234 15.57 -8.32 -17.79
N ASP A 235 16.22 -8.36 -18.98
CA ASP A 235 16.77 -9.59 -19.56
C ASP A 235 17.86 -10.23 -18.69
N ARG A 236 18.69 -9.41 -18.03
CA ARG A 236 19.76 -9.91 -17.14
C ARG A 236 19.22 -10.36 -15.78
N LEU A 237 18.16 -9.72 -15.28
CA LEU A 237 17.53 -10.14 -14.03
C LEU A 237 16.79 -11.48 -14.19
N GLY A 238 16.18 -11.73 -15.35
CA GLY A 238 15.36 -12.91 -15.61
C GLY A 238 14.08 -12.99 -14.78
N VAL A 239 13.77 -11.93 -14.03
CA VAL A 239 12.59 -11.78 -13.17
C VAL A 239 11.97 -10.41 -13.40
N VAL A 240 10.72 -10.20 -12.96
CA VAL A 240 10.05 -8.90 -13.09
C VAL A 240 10.05 -8.17 -11.73
N PRO A 241 10.85 -7.10 -11.57
CA PRO A 241 10.81 -6.28 -10.38
C PRO A 241 9.52 -5.44 -10.34
N SER A 242 9.08 -5.02 -9.15
CA SER A 242 8.04 -4.01 -9.05
C SER A 242 8.52 -2.67 -9.61
N TYR A 243 7.57 -1.81 -10.04
CA TYR A 243 7.87 -0.46 -10.54
C TYR A 243 8.77 0.36 -9.60
N TYR A 244 8.67 0.14 -8.29
CA TYR A 244 9.46 0.87 -7.29
C TYR A 244 10.94 0.56 -7.32
N LEU A 245 11.35 -0.60 -7.91
CA LEU A 245 12.75 -0.94 -8.04
C LEU A 245 13.51 0.00 -8.99
N ARG A 246 12.81 0.78 -9.80
CA ARG A 246 13.44 1.84 -10.60
C ARG A 246 14.22 2.85 -9.75
N TYR A 247 13.78 3.12 -8.53
CA TYR A 247 14.47 4.00 -7.60
C TYR A 247 15.82 3.47 -7.15
N TYR A 248 16.01 2.14 -7.20
CA TYR A 248 17.25 1.46 -6.82
C TYR A 248 18.13 1.16 -8.04
N TYR A 249 17.54 0.73 -9.15
CA TYR A 249 18.27 0.28 -10.34
C TYR A 249 18.57 1.40 -11.35
N ALA A 250 17.87 2.52 -11.26
CA ALA A 250 18.01 3.68 -12.13
C ALA A 250 17.94 4.98 -11.31
N HIS A 251 18.67 5.01 -10.17
CA HIS A 251 18.59 6.09 -9.16
C HIS A 251 18.86 7.46 -9.78
N ASP A 252 19.98 7.62 -10.48
CA ASP A 252 20.43 8.92 -10.99
C ASP A 252 19.49 9.46 -12.07
N GLU A 253 19.08 8.60 -13.00
CA GLU A 253 18.11 8.94 -14.04
C GLU A 253 16.75 9.34 -13.44
N VAL A 254 16.34 8.66 -12.37
CA VAL A 254 15.10 9.00 -11.66
C VAL A 254 15.20 10.32 -10.91
N VAL A 255 16.30 10.60 -10.24
CA VAL A 255 16.51 11.88 -9.56
C VAL A 255 16.49 13.02 -10.57
N ASP A 256 17.15 12.87 -11.72
CA ASP A 256 17.14 13.87 -12.79
C ASP A 256 15.73 14.06 -13.40
N GLU A 257 14.99 12.97 -13.60
CA GLU A 257 13.59 13.05 -14.05
C GLU A 257 12.72 13.80 -13.03
N LEU A 258 12.80 13.47 -11.75
CA LEU A 258 11.97 14.04 -10.69
C LEU A 258 12.28 15.54 -10.44
N ARG A 259 13.50 15.99 -10.71
CA ARG A 259 13.88 17.43 -10.62
C ARG A 259 13.26 18.28 -11.72
N THR A 260 12.95 17.68 -12.86
CA THR A 260 12.50 18.41 -14.06
C THR A 260 10.98 18.35 -14.28
N LYS A 261 10.28 17.43 -13.62
CA LYS A 261 8.84 17.21 -13.75
C LYS A 261 8.06 17.67 -12.50
N PRO A 262 6.78 18.03 -12.65
CA PRO A 262 5.92 18.19 -11.48
C PRO A 262 5.93 16.95 -10.61
N SER A 263 5.87 17.13 -9.27
CA SER A 263 5.74 15.99 -8.37
C SER A 263 4.41 15.25 -8.59
N ARG A 264 4.40 13.96 -8.28
CA ARG A 264 3.16 13.20 -8.33
C ARG A 264 2.11 13.73 -7.34
N ALA A 265 2.56 14.31 -6.22
CA ALA A 265 1.67 14.96 -5.26
C ALA A 265 0.92 16.14 -5.87
N ALA A 266 1.59 17.00 -6.66
CA ALA A 266 0.96 18.13 -7.35
C ALA A 266 -0.08 17.66 -8.37
N GLU A 267 0.26 16.64 -9.18
CA GLU A 267 -0.68 16.04 -10.14
C GLU A 267 -1.92 15.45 -9.45
N VAL A 268 -1.70 14.71 -8.34
CA VAL A 268 -2.80 14.08 -7.58
C VAL A 268 -3.64 15.13 -6.88
N ALA A 269 -3.05 16.20 -6.33
CA ALA A 269 -3.79 17.28 -5.71
C ALA A 269 -4.77 17.96 -6.69
N GLU A 270 -4.33 18.19 -7.93
CA GLU A 270 -5.20 18.74 -8.98
C GLU A 270 -6.32 17.76 -9.35
N MET A 271 -6.01 16.48 -9.50
CA MET A 271 -7.04 15.46 -9.74
C MET A 271 -8.03 15.37 -8.58
N GLU A 272 -7.58 15.43 -7.31
CA GLU A 272 -8.45 15.42 -6.14
C GLU A 272 -9.41 16.61 -6.12
N ARG A 273 -8.93 17.80 -6.49
CA ARG A 273 -9.78 18.98 -6.59
C ARG A 273 -10.91 18.80 -7.62
N GLN A 274 -10.57 18.22 -8.78
CA GLN A 274 -11.55 17.93 -9.83
C GLN A 274 -12.54 16.84 -9.38
N LEU A 275 -12.05 15.76 -8.79
CA LEU A 275 -12.88 14.65 -8.29
C LEU A 275 -13.87 15.11 -7.21
N LEU A 276 -13.44 15.92 -6.25
CA LEU A 276 -14.34 16.46 -5.23
C LEU A 276 -15.43 17.33 -5.83
N GLY A 277 -15.11 18.13 -6.87
CA GLY A 277 -16.12 18.86 -7.63
C GLY A 277 -17.14 17.95 -8.30
N MET A 278 -16.68 16.86 -8.92
CA MET A 278 -17.57 15.85 -9.54
C MET A 278 -18.43 15.12 -8.50
N TYR A 279 -17.88 14.78 -7.32
CA TYR A 279 -18.61 14.06 -6.27
C TYR A 279 -19.77 14.87 -5.69
N GLY A 280 -19.71 16.21 -5.79
CA GLY A 280 -20.81 17.11 -5.42
C GLY A 280 -21.97 17.10 -6.40
N ASP A 281 -21.82 16.58 -7.61
CA ASP A 281 -22.92 16.48 -8.58
C ASP A 281 -23.92 15.39 -8.13
N PRO A 282 -25.18 15.72 -7.85
CA PRO A 282 -26.18 14.73 -7.47
C PRO A 282 -26.55 13.76 -8.59
N ALA A 283 -26.25 14.07 -9.84
CA ALA A 283 -26.48 13.17 -10.97
C ALA A 283 -25.40 12.08 -11.12
N LEU A 284 -24.22 12.29 -10.51
CA LEU A 284 -23.15 11.29 -10.54
C LEU A 284 -23.46 10.16 -9.56
N ASP A 285 -23.64 8.94 -10.08
CA ASP A 285 -23.98 7.74 -9.32
C ASP A 285 -23.05 6.55 -9.59
N GLU A 286 -21.92 6.81 -10.28
CA GLU A 286 -20.86 5.85 -10.55
C GLU A 286 -19.47 6.50 -10.32
N LYS A 287 -18.41 5.68 -10.21
CA LYS A 287 -17.05 6.21 -10.10
C LYS A 287 -16.62 6.87 -11.39
N PRO A 288 -16.12 8.12 -11.36
CA PRO A 288 -15.71 8.80 -12.58
C PRO A 288 -14.42 8.21 -13.16
N GLU A 289 -14.28 8.25 -14.50
CA GLU A 289 -13.08 7.76 -15.20
C GLU A 289 -11.78 8.42 -14.73
N LEU A 290 -11.85 9.70 -14.32
CA LEU A 290 -10.69 10.41 -13.77
C LEU A 290 -10.06 9.69 -12.58
N LEU A 291 -10.87 8.94 -11.80
CA LEU A 291 -10.39 8.20 -10.64
C LEU A 291 -9.35 7.13 -11.01
N ALA A 292 -9.47 6.48 -12.17
CA ALA A 292 -8.51 5.51 -12.66
C ALA A 292 -7.09 6.10 -12.84
N ARG A 293 -6.99 7.40 -13.18
CA ARG A 293 -5.71 8.11 -13.37
C ARG A 293 -5.02 8.48 -12.05
N ARG A 294 -5.77 8.49 -10.94
CA ARG A 294 -5.23 8.78 -9.61
C ARG A 294 -4.29 7.68 -9.11
N GLY A 295 -4.43 6.46 -9.60
CA GLY A 295 -3.70 5.27 -9.15
C GLY A 295 -4.52 4.44 -8.18
N GLY A 296 -4.03 3.25 -7.85
CA GLY A 296 -4.73 2.32 -6.96
C GLY A 296 -5.70 1.39 -7.68
N ALA A 297 -5.50 1.14 -8.98
CA ALA A 297 -6.32 0.18 -9.72
C ALA A 297 -6.37 -1.18 -9.02
N TYR A 298 -7.55 -1.81 -9.03
CA TYR A 298 -7.84 -3.15 -8.47
C TYR A 298 -7.74 -3.27 -6.94
N TYR A 299 -7.47 -2.18 -6.20
CA TYR A 299 -7.48 -2.24 -4.73
C TYR A 299 -8.81 -2.74 -4.16
N SER A 300 -9.93 -2.34 -4.77
CA SER A 300 -11.25 -2.74 -4.33
C SER A 300 -11.46 -4.25 -4.39
N GLU A 301 -11.01 -4.88 -5.46
CA GLU A 301 -11.11 -6.34 -5.63
C GLU A 301 -10.24 -7.05 -4.59
N ALA A 302 -8.96 -6.69 -4.49
CA ALA A 302 -8.06 -7.27 -3.51
C ALA A 302 -8.54 -7.05 -2.06
N ALA A 303 -9.16 -5.89 -1.77
CA ALA A 303 -9.73 -5.59 -0.46
C ALA A 303 -10.94 -6.46 -0.12
N VAL A 304 -11.85 -6.64 -1.07
CA VAL A 304 -13.03 -7.49 -0.90
C VAL A 304 -12.63 -8.93 -0.70
N ASP A 305 -11.73 -9.45 -1.53
CA ASP A 305 -11.24 -10.83 -1.44
C ASP A 305 -10.54 -11.09 -0.10
N LEU A 306 -9.71 -10.13 0.37
CA LEU A 306 -9.04 -10.24 1.66
C LEU A 306 -10.03 -10.17 2.83
N ALA A 307 -10.96 -9.23 2.79
CA ALA A 307 -11.97 -9.09 3.85
C ALA A 307 -12.87 -10.33 3.92
N ALA A 308 -13.33 -10.85 2.77
CA ALA A 308 -14.12 -12.07 2.72
C ALA A 308 -13.35 -13.25 3.31
N ALA A 309 -12.12 -13.47 2.88
CA ALA A 309 -11.29 -14.57 3.39
C ALA A 309 -11.05 -14.51 4.90
N LEU A 310 -10.95 -13.30 5.47
CA LEU A 310 -10.76 -13.10 6.92
C LEU A 310 -12.07 -13.28 7.72
N LEU A 311 -13.25 -12.91 7.15
CA LEU A 311 -14.50 -12.74 7.88
C LEU A 311 -15.52 -13.87 7.67
N ASP A 312 -15.61 -14.44 6.46
CA ASP A 312 -16.67 -15.43 6.14
C ASP A 312 -16.31 -16.86 6.51
N GLY A 313 -15.05 -17.12 6.89
CA GLY A 313 -14.56 -18.44 7.24
C GLY A 313 -14.27 -19.37 6.05
N SER A 314 -14.56 -18.99 4.81
CA SER A 314 -14.24 -19.77 3.60
C SER A 314 -12.73 -19.82 3.38
N GLY A 315 -12.04 -18.71 3.70
CA GLY A 315 -10.62 -18.55 3.48
C GLY A 315 -10.27 -18.39 2.01
N SER A 316 -9.01 -18.09 1.75
CA SER A 316 -8.43 -18.08 0.40
C SER A 316 -7.11 -18.84 0.42
N PRO A 317 -6.89 -19.79 -0.47
CA PRO A 317 -5.64 -20.56 -0.49
C PRO A 317 -4.46 -19.74 -1.01
N TYR A 318 -4.72 -18.62 -1.68
CA TYR A 318 -3.70 -17.80 -2.30
C TYR A 318 -4.12 -16.32 -2.38
N GLN A 319 -3.39 -15.47 -1.67
CA GLN A 319 -3.44 -14.01 -1.81
C GLN A 319 -2.06 -13.43 -1.53
N VAL A 320 -1.64 -12.40 -2.26
CA VAL A 320 -0.40 -11.68 -1.94
C VAL A 320 -0.72 -10.59 -0.91
N VAL A 321 -0.07 -10.68 0.24
CA VAL A 321 -0.32 -9.78 1.38
C VAL A 321 0.97 -9.44 2.12
N ASN A 322 0.93 -8.34 2.89
CA ASN A 322 1.97 -7.99 3.84
C ASN A 322 1.68 -8.64 5.20
N THR A 323 2.56 -9.53 5.64
CA THR A 323 2.42 -10.28 6.89
C THR A 323 3.78 -10.62 7.49
N ARG A 324 3.80 -11.21 8.70
CA ARG A 324 5.07 -11.62 9.34
C ARG A 324 5.79 -12.68 8.52
N ASN A 325 7.10 -12.57 8.48
CA ASN A 325 8.01 -13.51 7.79
C ASN A 325 7.89 -14.95 8.30
N ARG A 326 7.94 -15.17 9.60
CA ARG A 326 7.83 -16.50 10.23
C ARG A 326 8.73 -17.55 9.57
N GLY A 327 9.93 -17.16 9.17
CA GLY A 327 10.90 -18.06 8.51
C GLY A 327 10.68 -18.29 7.02
N THR A 328 9.69 -17.66 6.38
CA THR A 328 9.43 -17.76 4.93
C THR A 328 10.67 -17.34 4.11
N LEU A 329 11.29 -16.24 4.50
CA LEU A 329 12.58 -15.78 3.99
C LEU A 329 13.62 -15.96 5.10
N PRO A 330 14.42 -17.04 5.09
CA PRO A 330 15.26 -17.44 6.21
C PRO A 330 16.41 -16.48 6.52
N PHE A 331 16.72 -15.55 5.62
CA PHE A 331 17.70 -14.50 5.82
C PHE A 331 17.15 -13.23 6.47
N LEU A 332 15.85 -13.18 6.77
CA LEU A 332 15.19 -12.09 7.48
C LEU A 332 14.71 -12.53 8.87
N PRO A 333 14.59 -11.61 9.85
CA PRO A 333 13.98 -11.91 11.14
C PRO A 333 12.53 -12.43 11.01
N ASP A 334 12.09 -13.29 11.90
CA ASP A 334 10.74 -13.87 11.90
C ASP A 334 9.63 -12.83 12.07
N ASP A 335 9.90 -11.73 12.74
CA ASP A 335 8.98 -10.61 12.97
C ASP A 335 9.03 -9.52 11.90
N ALA A 336 9.94 -9.62 10.92
CA ALA A 336 9.92 -8.75 9.74
C ALA A 336 8.60 -8.91 9.00
N VAL A 337 8.15 -7.85 8.34
CA VAL A 337 6.98 -7.91 7.45
C VAL A 337 7.45 -8.10 6.02
N VAL A 338 6.91 -9.12 5.38
CA VAL A 338 7.20 -9.49 3.98
C VAL A 338 5.94 -9.42 3.14
N GLU A 339 6.09 -9.12 1.86
CA GLU A 339 5.01 -9.17 0.87
C GLU A 339 5.19 -10.42 0.03
N VAL A 340 4.32 -11.41 0.28
CA VAL A 340 4.44 -12.77 -0.29
C VAL A 340 3.05 -13.39 -0.47
N PRO A 341 2.92 -14.43 -1.30
CA PRO A 341 1.74 -15.26 -1.32
C PRO A 341 1.48 -15.90 0.05
N ALA A 342 0.22 -15.90 0.46
CA ALA A 342 -0.22 -16.45 1.74
C ALA A 342 -1.58 -17.13 1.60
N ALA A 343 -1.82 -18.15 2.38
CA ALA A 343 -3.15 -18.66 2.68
C ALA A 343 -3.79 -17.75 3.73
N VAL A 344 -4.98 -17.23 3.45
CA VAL A 344 -5.70 -16.30 4.33
C VAL A 344 -6.98 -16.95 4.84
N GLY A 345 -7.32 -16.73 6.08
CA GLY A 345 -8.55 -17.23 6.70
C GLY A 345 -8.83 -16.54 8.03
N ALA A 346 -9.82 -17.02 8.79
CA ALA A 346 -10.25 -16.43 10.07
C ALA A 346 -9.13 -16.30 11.13
N LYS A 347 -8.03 -17.03 10.98
CA LYS A 347 -6.84 -16.92 11.85
C LYS A 347 -5.78 -15.93 11.31
N GLY A 348 -6.04 -15.28 10.19
CA GLY A 348 -5.14 -14.35 9.50
C GLY A 348 -4.41 -14.97 8.32
N ALA A 349 -3.30 -14.35 7.94
CA ALA A 349 -2.48 -14.74 6.81
C ALA A 349 -1.32 -15.66 7.27
N SER A 350 -1.15 -16.76 6.54
CA SER A 350 -0.04 -17.69 6.71
C SER A 350 0.76 -17.75 5.41
N PRO A 351 2.01 -17.26 5.39
CA PRO A 351 2.84 -17.29 4.19
C PRO A 351 2.93 -18.68 3.58
N LEU A 352 2.87 -18.74 2.25
CA LEU A 352 3.16 -19.96 1.51
C LEU A 352 4.68 -20.14 1.34
N PRO A 353 5.17 -21.36 1.11
CA PRO A 353 6.58 -21.59 0.81
C PRO A 353 7.03 -20.75 -0.40
N VAL A 354 8.21 -20.14 -0.28
CA VAL A 354 8.85 -19.36 -1.33
C VAL A 354 10.11 -20.08 -1.78
N ALA A 355 10.38 -20.09 -3.07
CA ALA A 355 11.62 -20.63 -3.63
C ALA A 355 12.85 -19.86 -3.08
N PRO A 356 14.04 -20.46 -3.05
CA PRO A 356 15.26 -19.77 -2.65
C PRO A 356 15.46 -18.48 -3.43
N VAL A 357 15.71 -17.38 -2.71
CA VAL A 357 15.86 -16.04 -3.30
C VAL A 357 17.32 -15.84 -3.70
N ASP A 358 17.54 -15.32 -4.92
CA ASP A 358 18.88 -14.98 -5.38
C ASP A 358 19.56 -13.96 -4.45
N PRO A 359 20.86 -14.12 -4.14
CA PRO A 359 21.62 -13.19 -3.30
C PRO A 359 21.51 -11.72 -3.71
N LEU A 360 21.35 -11.44 -5.01
CA LEU A 360 21.16 -10.08 -5.54
C LEU A 360 19.93 -9.40 -4.92
N TYR A 361 18.82 -10.13 -4.75
CA TYR A 361 17.57 -9.59 -4.17
C TYR A 361 17.57 -9.73 -2.66
N ALA A 362 18.04 -10.85 -2.15
CA ALA A 362 18.09 -11.14 -0.71
C ALA A 362 18.89 -10.08 0.06
N GLY A 363 20.06 -9.65 -0.50
CA GLY A 363 20.88 -8.60 0.10
C GLY A 363 20.15 -7.26 0.22
N LEU A 364 19.42 -6.86 -0.83
CA LEU A 364 18.65 -5.62 -0.82
C LEU A 364 17.45 -5.70 0.13
N MET A 365 16.73 -6.83 0.16
CA MET A 365 15.64 -7.08 1.12
C MET A 365 16.13 -6.99 2.56
N ALA A 366 17.25 -7.63 2.88
CA ALA A 366 17.82 -7.59 4.23
C ALA A 366 18.23 -6.18 4.64
N HIS A 367 18.81 -5.41 3.71
CA HIS A 367 19.20 -4.02 3.96
C HIS A 367 17.99 -3.13 4.25
N VAL A 368 16.92 -3.24 3.41
CA VAL A 368 15.70 -2.45 3.62
C VAL A 368 14.94 -2.90 4.88
N THR A 369 14.93 -4.20 5.21
CA THR A 369 14.35 -4.70 6.48
C THR A 369 15.03 -4.06 7.69
N ALA A 370 16.36 -3.92 7.67
CA ALA A 370 17.11 -3.24 8.74
C ALA A 370 16.75 -1.74 8.83
N TYR A 371 16.57 -1.08 7.67
CA TYR A 371 16.06 0.29 7.63
C TYR A 371 14.65 0.39 8.23
N GLU A 372 13.72 -0.48 7.86
CA GLU A 372 12.34 -0.46 8.36
C GLU A 372 12.28 -0.62 9.89
N ASP A 373 13.17 -1.42 10.47
CA ASP A 373 13.30 -1.59 11.91
C ASP A 373 13.73 -0.28 12.60
N LEU A 374 14.76 0.38 12.06
CA LEU A 374 15.22 1.67 12.55
C LEU A 374 14.18 2.79 12.33
N ALA A 375 13.46 2.76 11.22
CA ALA A 375 12.38 3.69 10.92
C ALA A 375 11.22 3.55 11.91
N LEU A 376 10.85 2.31 12.24
CA LEU A 376 9.84 2.04 13.25
C LEU A 376 10.27 2.49 14.65
N ASP A 377 11.52 2.22 15.05
CA ASP A 377 12.07 2.73 16.32
C ASP A 377 12.03 4.28 16.38
N ALA A 378 12.38 4.94 15.28
CA ALA A 378 12.30 6.39 15.18
C ALA A 378 10.84 6.91 15.23
N ALA A 379 9.90 6.22 14.61
CA ALA A 379 8.48 6.59 14.65
C ALA A 379 7.87 6.44 16.05
N LEU A 380 8.26 5.40 16.78
CA LEU A 380 7.73 5.12 18.12
C LEU A 380 8.35 5.97 19.23
N ARG A 381 9.65 6.25 19.13
CA ARG A 381 10.41 6.89 20.23
C ARG A 381 10.89 8.30 19.93
N GLY A 382 10.82 8.71 18.66
CA GLY A 382 11.27 10.02 18.21
C GLY A 382 12.77 10.25 18.38
N GLY A 383 13.19 11.50 18.18
CA GLY A 383 14.54 11.96 18.40
C GLY A 383 15.42 11.97 17.14
N ARG A 384 16.21 13.04 17.00
CA ARG A 384 17.05 13.33 15.83
C ARG A 384 18.00 12.18 15.48
N GLU A 385 18.62 11.58 16.49
CA GLU A 385 19.61 10.50 16.30
C GLU A 385 18.97 9.25 15.69
N ARG A 386 17.74 8.90 16.07
CA ARG A 386 17.02 7.74 15.47
C ARG A 386 16.66 8.00 14.02
N VAL A 387 16.21 9.22 13.71
CA VAL A 387 15.94 9.64 12.33
C VAL A 387 17.21 9.56 11.49
N PHE A 388 18.32 10.10 11.98
CA PHE A 388 19.61 10.02 11.31
C PHE A 388 20.05 8.58 11.03
N ARG A 389 19.95 7.69 12.02
CA ARG A 389 20.34 6.28 11.86
C ARG A 389 19.47 5.55 10.82
N ALA A 390 18.17 5.82 10.83
CA ALA A 390 17.26 5.26 9.82
C ALA A 390 17.60 5.75 8.41
N LEU A 391 17.87 7.06 8.23
CA LEU A 391 18.30 7.62 6.94
C LEU A 391 19.66 7.05 6.49
N LEU A 392 20.63 6.95 7.39
CA LEU A 392 21.94 6.39 7.06
C LEU A 392 21.85 4.93 6.63
N ALA A 393 20.94 4.17 7.22
CA ALA A 393 20.70 2.77 6.87
C ALA A 393 19.86 2.59 5.60
N HIS A 394 19.24 3.64 5.04
CA HIS A 394 18.42 3.46 3.84
C HIS A 394 19.30 3.39 2.57
N PRO A 395 19.15 2.34 1.70
CA PRO A 395 20.02 2.19 0.50
C PRO A 395 19.98 3.37 -0.47
N LEU A 396 18.87 4.12 -0.54
CA LEU A 396 18.74 5.31 -1.38
C LEU A 396 19.32 6.59 -0.75
N VAL A 397 19.89 6.50 0.45
CA VAL A 397 20.56 7.60 1.16
C VAL A 397 22.01 7.23 1.46
N GLY A 398 22.27 6.34 2.40
CA GLY A 398 23.50 5.60 2.65
C GLY A 398 24.81 6.40 2.81
N GLN A 399 24.77 7.74 2.80
CA GLN A 399 25.93 8.62 2.89
C GLN A 399 25.78 9.56 4.08
N TYR A 400 26.84 9.72 4.86
CA TYR A 400 26.84 10.58 6.05
C TYR A 400 26.31 11.99 5.76
N ALA A 401 26.85 12.66 4.75
CA ALA A 401 26.48 14.04 4.42
C ALA A 401 25.01 14.17 4.02
N TYR A 402 24.48 13.19 3.29
CA TYR A 402 23.06 13.18 2.89
C TYR A 402 22.16 12.89 4.09
N ALA A 403 22.49 11.89 4.90
CA ALA A 403 21.71 11.54 6.08
C ALA A 403 21.63 12.70 7.08
N GLU A 404 22.73 13.43 7.27
CA GLU A 404 22.80 14.59 8.16
C GLU A 404 21.88 15.74 7.68
N GLN A 405 22.00 16.13 6.41
CA GLN A 405 21.17 17.19 5.82
C GLN A 405 19.68 16.79 5.77
N LEU A 406 19.40 15.55 5.37
CA LEU A 406 18.03 15.05 5.28
C LEU A 406 17.37 14.97 6.66
N THR A 407 18.11 14.64 7.72
CA THR A 407 17.59 14.57 9.09
C THR A 407 17.02 15.92 9.52
N ASP A 408 17.78 16.98 9.36
CA ASP A 408 17.37 18.33 9.79
C ASP A 408 16.18 18.83 8.95
N ARG A 409 16.20 18.59 7.66
CA ARG A 409 15.08 18.94 6.76
C ARG A 409 13.81 18.16 7.07
N LEU A 410 13.93 16.84 7.27
CA LEU A 410 12.80 15.99 7.63
C LEU A 410 12.11 16.50 8.90
N ILE A 411 12.90 16.78 9.95
CA ILE A 411 12.37 17.28 11.22
C ILE A 411 11.71 18.65 11.03
N ALA A 412 12.36 19.56 10.31
CA ALA A 412 11.84 20.90 10.07
C ALA A 412 10.49 20.88 9.32
N HIS A 413 10.40 20.08 8.24
CA HIS A 413 9.19 19.99 7.42
C HIS A 413 8.03 19.23 8.09
N ASN A 414 8.31 18.43 9.13
CA ASN A 414 7.31 17.61 9.79
C ASN A 414 7.04 18.02 11.25
N ARG A 415 7.59 19.14 11.70
CA ARG A 415 7.54 19.57 13.11
C ARG A 415 6.13 19.54 13.71
N GLU A 416 5.12 19.97 12.97
CA GLU A 416 3.72 19.99 13.43
C GLU A 416 3.13 18.60 13.68
N HIS A 417 3.74 17.56 13.10
CA HIS A 417 3.32 16.17 13.24
C HIS A 417 4.20 15.35 14.18
N LEU A 418 5.29 15.91 14.67
CA LEU A 418 6.27 15.23 15.50
C LEU A 418 6.22 15.77 16.94
N ALA A 419 5.49 15.09 17.82
CA ALA A 419 5.29 15.56 19.22
C ALA A 419 6.59 15.77 20.00
N TRP A 420 7.72 15.26 19.51
CA TRP A 420 9.05 15.34 20.15
C TRP A 420 9.99 16.37 19.51
N ALA A 421 9.60 17.08 18.43
CA ALA A 421 10.45 17.99 17.66
C ALA A 421 10.25 19.47 18.00
#